data_979e3e559b774bae4fec5e5a2d44555d
#
_entry.id   979e3e559b774bae4fec5e5a2d44555d
#
_cell.length_a   1.000
_cell.length_b   1.000
_cell.length_c   1.000
_cell.angle_alpha   90.00
_cell.angle_beta   90.00
_cell.angle_gamma   90.00
#
_symmetry.space_group_name_H-M   'P 1'
#
loop_
_entity.id
_entity.type
_entity.pdbx_description
1 polymer ?
#
loop_
_entity_poly.entity_id
_entity_poly.type
_entity_poly.pdbx_seq_one_letter_code
_entity_poly.pdbx_strand_id
1 'polypeptide(L)'
;MYILLGNDPEAIENTWCYIGKTENFVERLRDHDKKKPQWEKVVIIASLQRSFNEGHWGYLEARLVEIAKNAERCSMPDNRQTPRVRKLSEAQRASAESFLDNVKLILPILGVNVLRSPENTVQLDNAQIVSSPIFHLHKQKDGIDASM
;
A
#
# COMPACT_ATOMS: atom_id res chain seq x y z
N MET A 1 7.61 2.15 -1.63
CA MET A 1 6.65 1.11 -1.24
C MET A 1 5.46 1.16 -2.18
N TYR A 2 4.75 0.07 -2.37
CA TYR A 2 3.62 0.00 -3.29
C TYR A 2 2.56 -1.00 -2.82
N ILE A 3 1.33 -0.79 -3.28
CA ILE A 3 0.19 -1.68 -3.08
C ILE A 3 -0.35 -2.04 -4.46
N LEU A 4 -0.37 -3.34 -4.79
CA LEU A 4 -1.06 -3.85 -5.96
C LEU A 4 -2.48 -4.25 -5.57
N LEU A 5 -3.43 -3.92 -6.41
CA LEU A 5 -4.85 -4.22 -6.22
C LEU A 5 -5.41 -4.86 -7.48
N GLY A 6 -6.31 -5.79 -7.33
CA GLY A 6 -7.00 -6.44 -8.43
C GLY A 6 -8.16 -7.28 -7.93
N ASN A 7 -8.74 -8.04 -8.84
CA ASN A 7 -9.79 -8.98 -8.49
C ASN A 7 -9.18 -10.31 -8.02
N ASP A 8 -9.77 -10.89 -6.98
CA ASP A 8 -9.33 -12.19 -6.50
C ASP A 8 -9.76 -13.27 -7.51
N PRO A 9 -8.81 -14.03 -8.10
CA PRO A 9 -9.14 -15.08 -9.07
C PRO A 9 -9.93 -16.24 -8.46
N GLU A 10 -9.87 -16.43 -7.15
CA GLU A 10 -10.59 -17.49 -6.44
C GLU A 10 -11.94 -17.04 -5.87
N ALA A 11 -12.16 -15.72 -5.77
CA ALA A 11 -13.39 -15.15 -5.22
C ALA A 11 -13.71 -13.81 -5.90
N ILE A 12 -14.54 -13.87 -6.94
CA ILE A 12 -14.82 -12.78 -7.90
C ILE A 12 -15.26 -11.45 -7.24
N GLU A 13 -15.87 -11.51 -6.06
CA GLU A 13 -16.34 -10.32 -5.34
C GLU A 13 -15.29 -9.76 -4.37
N ASN A 14 -14.17 -10.44 -4.19
CA ASN A 14 -13.13 -10.03 -3.27
C ASN A 14 -12.01 -9.26 -3.98
N THR A 15 -11.50 -8.26 -3.30
CA THR A 15 -10.29 -7.55 -3.72
C THR A 15 -9.07 -8.40 -3.39
N TRP A 16 -8.22 -8.63 -4.38
CA TRP A 16 -6.87 -9.15 -4.18
C TRP A 16 -5.90 -8.00 -3.91
N CYS A 17 -4.99 -8.17 -2.97
CA CYS A 17 -4.03 -7.15 -2.57
C CYS A 17 -2.64 -7.77 -2.36
N TYR A 18 -1.62 -7.03 -2.76
CA TYR A 18 -0.23 -7.32 -2.45
C TYR A 18 0.49 -6.05 -2.03
N ILE A 19 1.20 -6.09 -0.93
CA ILE A 19 1.99 -4.97 -0.40
C ILE A 19 3.47 -5.34 -0.48
N GLY A 20 4.28 -4.45 -1.03
CA GLY A 20 5.72 -4.65 -1.15
C GLY A 20 6.51 -3.35 -1.16
N LYS A 21 7.82 -3.49 -1.11
CA LYS A 21 8.76 -2.39 -1.26
C LYS A 21 9.77 -2.67 -2.35
N THR A 22 10.23 -1.63 -3.02
CA THR A 22 11.28 -1.71 -4.02
C THR A 22 11.92 -0.34 -4.21
N GLU A 23 13.16 -0.31 -4.63
CA GLU A 23 13.84 0.90 -5.10
C GLU A 23 13.63 1.09 -6.62
N ASN A 24 13.33 0.02 -7.35
CA ASN A 24 13.08 0.04 -8.78
C ASN A 24 11.66 -0.42 -9.10
N PHE A 25 10.72 0.52 -9.14
CA PHE A 25 9.30 0.23 -9.40
C PHE A 25 9.06 -0.36 -10.79
N VAL A 26 9.72 0.15 -11.82
CA VAL A 26 9.50 -0.28 -13.21
C VAL A 26 9.84 -1.76 -13.38
N GLU A 27 11.00 -2.16 -12.92
CA GLU A 27 11.44 -3.55 -12.99
C GLU A 27 10.56 -4.47 -12.15
N ARG A 28 10.23 -4.03 -10.93
CA ARG A 28 9.39 -4.81 -10.02
C ARG A 28 7.98 -5.00 -10.55
N LEU A 29 7.38 -3.98 -11.15
CA LEU A 29 6.06 -4.08 -11.76
C LEU A 29 6.05 -4.99 -12.98
N ARG A 30 7.10 -4.97 -13.80
CA ARG A 30 7.26 -5.92 -14.92
C ARG A 30 7.35 -7.37 -14.43
N ASP A 31 8.04 -7.61 -13.32
CA ASP A 31 8.10 -8.94 -12.69
C ASP A 31 6.74 -9.38 -12.19
N HIS A 32 6.00 -8.47 -11.56
CA HIS A 32 4.64 -8.76 -11.09
C HIS A 32 3.67 -9.00 -12.24
N ASP A 33 3.82 -8.29 -13.34
CA ASP A 33 3.00 -8.49 -14.54
C ASP A 33 3.10 -9.92 -15.09
N LYS A 34 4.27 -10.52 -15.00
CA LYS A 34 4.52 -11.91 -15.40
C LYS A 34 4.02 -12.93 -14.38
N LYS A 35 4.21 -12.65 -13.09
CA LYS A 35 3.98 -13.62 -12.00
C LYS A 35 2.62 -13.53 -11.33
N LYS A 36 1.99 -12.35 -11.40
CA LYS A 36 0.74 -12.01 -10.73
C LYS A 36 -0.18 -11.22 -11.67
N PRO A 37 -0.71 -11.86 -12.73
CA PRO A 37 -1.47 -11.16 -13.77
C PRO A 37 -2.79 -10.56 -13.28
N GLN A 38 -3.24 -10.89 -12.07
CA GLN A 38 -4.49 -10.43 -11.48
C GLN A 38 -4.47 -8.98 -11.00
N TRP A 39 -3.30 -8.32 -10.88
CA TRP A 39 -3.28 -6.92 -10.48
C TRP A 39 -3.72 -5.99 -11.62
N GLU A 40 -4.53 -5.01 -11.29
CA GLU A 40 -5.10 -4.04 -12.23
C GLU A 40 -4.69 -2.60 -11.89
N LYS A 41 -4.42 -2.35 -10.62
CA LYS A 41 -4.10 -1.03 -10.08
C LYS A 41 -2.91 -1.10 -9.14
N VAL A 42 -2.04 -0.11 -9.22
CA VAL A 42 -0.96 0.06 -8.25
C VAL A 42 -1.05 1.43 -7.57
N VAL A 43 -0.84 1.44 -6.27
CA VAL A 43 -0.62 2.65 -5.50
C VAL A 43 0.83 2.69 -5.10
N ILE A 44 1.55 3.74 -5.49
CA ILE A 44 2.93 3.97 -5.10
C ILE A 44 2.94 4.95 -3.93
N ILE A 45 3.62 4.56 -2.85
CA ILE A 45 3.77 5.34 -1.64
C ILE A 45 5.23 5.73 -1.49
N ALA A 46 5.50 7.02 -1.53
CA ALA A 46 6.83 7.60 -1.39
C ALA A 46 6.83 8.70 -0.31
N SER A 47 7.98 8.97 0.26
CA SER A 47 8.17 10.05 1.22
C SER A 47 9.09 11.11 0.65
N LEU A 48 8.76 12.37 0.87
CA LEU A 48 9.65 13.50 0.62
C LEU A 48 10.72 13.65 1.72
N GLN A 49 10.56 12.97 2.84
CA GLN A 49 11.53 13.00 3.93
C GLN A 49 12.78 12.20 3.55
N ARG A 50 13.88 12.89 3.37
CA ARG A 50 15.19 12.27 3.07
C ARG A 50 15.74 11.42 4.20
N SER A 51 15.21 11.57 5.42
CA SER A 51 15.59 10.80 6.59
C SER A 51 15.06 9.36 6.59
N PHE A 52 14.11 9.02 5.72
CA PHE A 52 13.60 7.66 5.62
C PHE A 52 14.61 6.76 4.92
N ASN A 53 15.02 5.73 5.63
CA ASN A 53 15.94 4.70 5.15
C ASN A 53 15.25 3.34 5.02
N GLU A 54 16.01 2.34 4.62
CA GLU A 54 15.52 0.96 4.46
C GLU A 54 14.84 0.39 5.73
N GLY A 55 15.30 0.80 6.91
CA GLY A 55 14.67 0.43 8.19
C GLY A 55 13.26 0.96 8.33
N HIS A 56 13.03 2.22 7.99
CA HIS A 56 11.69 2.83 7.99
C HIS A 56 10.75 2.13 7.01
N TRP A 57 11.21 1.89 5.78
CA TRP A 57 10.41 1.22 4.75
C TRP A 57 10.10 -0.23 5.09
N GLY A 58 11.05 -0.95 5.69
CA GLY A 58 10.80 -2.31 6.17
C GLY A 58 9.78 -2.35 7.31
N TYR A 59 9.84 -1.40 8.22
CA TYR A 59 8.85 -1.25 9.29
C TYR A 59 7.46 -0.95 8.73
N LEU A 60 7.35 0.01 7.81
CA LEU A 60 6.08 0.41 7.18
C LEU A 60 5.46 -0.72 6.37
N GLU A 61 6.26 -1.47 5.62
CA GLU A 61 5.79 -2.65 4.90
C GLU A 61 5.15 -3.68 5.85
N ALA A 62 5.84 -4.01 6.93
CA ALA A 62 5.32 -4.95 7.93
C ALA A 62 4.03 -4.45 8.58
N ARG A 63 3.98 -3.18 8.95
CA ARG A 63 2.79 -2.57 9.56
C ARG A 63 1.60 -2.53 8.60
N LEU A 64 1.83 -2.17 7.33
CA LEU A 64 0.75 -2.14 6.33
C LEU A 64 0.20 -3.54 6.05
N VAL A 65 1.06 -4.54 5.94
CA VAL A 65 0.63 -5.94 5.78
C VAL A 65 -0.20 -6.39 6.97
N GLU A 66 0.25 -6.10 8.19
CA GLU A 66 -0.49 -6.42 9.42
C GLU A 66 -1.87 -5.75 9.45
N ILE A 67 -1.92 -4.44 9.19
CA ILE A 67 -3.18 -3.68 9.20
C ILE A 67 -4.15 -4.21 8.12
N ALA A 68 -3.66 -4.46 6.90
CA ALA A 68 -4.49 -4.99 5.82
C ALA A 68 -5.04 -6.38 6.14
N LYS A 69 -4.24 -7.25 6.74
CA LYS A 69 -4.69 -8.58 7.19
C LYS A 69 -5.75 -8.47 8.29
N ASN A 70 -5.56 -7.60 9.26
CA ASN A 70 -6.50 -7.40 10.36
C ASN A 70 -7.80 -6.71 9.90
N ALA A 71 -7.76 -5.91 8.85
CA ALA A 71 -8.94 -5.27 8.28
C ALA A 71 -9.87 -6.26 7.54
N GLU A 72 -9.33 -7.38 7.08
CA GLU A 72 -10.08 -8.45 6.38
C GLU A 72 -10.91 -7.98 5.17
N ARG A 73 -10.43 -6.91 4.48
CA ARG A 73 -11.12 -6.33 3.33
C ARG A 73 -10.57 -6.78 1.98
N CYS A 74 -9.51 -7.56 1.99
CA CYS A 74 -8.88 -8.10 0.78
C CYS A 74 -8.21 -9.43 1.07
N SER A 75 -8.04 -10.23 0.04
CA SER A 75 -7.22 -11.43 0.10
C SER A 75 -5.76 -11.09 -0.19
N MET A 76 -4.85 -11.67 0.59
CA MET A 76 -3.41 -11.43 0.49
C MET A 76 -2.62 -12.75 0.42
N PRO A 77 -2.89 -13.62 -0.56
CA PRO A 77 -2.26 -14.94 -0.61
C PRO A 77 -0.74 -14.89 -0.82
N ASP A 78 -0.26 -13.83 -1.45
CA ASP A 78 1.17 -13.64 -1.76
C ASP A 78 1.96 -12.92 -0.64
N ASN A 79 1.26 -12.32 0.34
CA ASN A 79 1.86 -11.79 1.57
C ASN A 79 1.75 -12.80 2.72
N ARG A 80 2.10 -14.05 2.49
CA ARG A 80 1.97 -15.15 3.47
C ARG A 80 2.75 -14.91 4.74
N GLN A 81 3.95 -14.34 4.62
CA GLN A 81 4.79 -13.98 5.74
C GLN A 81 4.75 -12.47 5.94
N THR A 82 4.48 -12.04 7.18
CA THR A 82 4.69 -10.65 7.55
C THR A 82 6.19 -10.41 7.67
N PRO A 83 6.76 -9.41 6.98
CA PRO A 83 8.18 -9.13 7.07
C PRO A 83 8.60 -8.88 8.52
N ARG A 84 9.79 -9.34 8.89
CA ARG A 84 10.33 -9.08 10.23
C ARG A 84 10.61 -7.59 10.39
N VAL A 85 10.04 -7.00 11.42
CA VAL A 85 10.29 -5.60 11.78
C VAL A 85 11.70 -5.46 12.32
N ARG A 86 12.53 -4.66 11.67
CA ARG A 86 13.81 -4.23 12.25
C ARG A 86 13.54 -3.32 13.45
N LYS A 87 14.37 -3.43 14.49
CA LYS A 87 14.27 -2.51 15.61
C LYS A 87 14.61 -1.10 15.16
N LEU A 88 13.62 -0.23 15.19
CA LEU A 88 13.81 1.20 15.04
C LEU A 88 14.01 1.85 16.41
N SER A 89 14.73 2.97 16.44
CA SER A 89 14.70 3.86 17.60
C SER A 89 13.27 4.37 17.84
N GLU A 90 13.00 4.84 19.04
CA GLU A 90 11.68 5.38 19.37
C GLU A 90 11.29 6.56 18.44
N ALA A 91 12.24 7.46 18.17
CA ALA A 91 12.04 8.59 17.25
C ALA A 91 11.77 8.14 15.82
N GLN A 92 12.49 7.14 15.31
CA GLN A 92 12.27 6.58 13.98
C GLN A 92 10.90 5.90 13.87
N ARG A 93 10.50 5.17 14.90
CA ARG A 93 9.18 4.56 14.96
C ARG A 93 8.08 5.62 14.96
N ALA A 94 8.22 6.67 15.77
CA ALA A 94 7.26 7.77 15.82
C ALA A 94 7.11 8.45 14.45
N SER A 95 8.20 8.69 13.73
CA SER A 95 8.16 9.25 12.37
C SER A 95 7.47 8.30 11.39
N ALA A 96 7.75 7.01 11.45
CA ALA A 96 7.12 6.01 10.59
C ALA A 96 5.61 5.87 10.87
N GLU A 97 5.20 5.85 12.13
CA GLU A 97 3.78 5.77 12.51
C GLU A 97 3.01 7.05 12.11
N SER A 98 3.61 8.23 12.24
CA SER A 98 3.02 9.47 11.77
C SER A 98 2.81 9.46 10.25
N PHE A 99 3.79 8.96 9.50
CA PHE A 99 3.67 8.77 8.05
C PHE A 99 2.56 7.76 7.71
N LEU A 100 2.48 6.66 8.44
CA LEU A 100 1.46 5.64 8.28
C LEU A 100 0.05 6.19 8.53
N ASP A 101 -0.14 7.06 9.51
CA ASP A 101 -1.41 7.71 9.78
C ASP A 101 -1.86 8.56 8.59
N ASN A 102 -0.94 9.29 7.95
CA ASN A 102 -1.24 10.00 6.71
C ASN A 102 -1.63 9.05 5.56
N VAL A 103 -0.94 7.94 5.41
CA VAL A 103 -1.28 6.92 4.39
C VAL A 103 -2.69 6.36 4.62
N LYS A 104 -3.04 6.02 5.85
CA LYS A 104 -4.37 5.53 6.22
C LYS A 104 -5.47 6.57 5.94
N LEU A 105 -5.16 7.85 6.09
CA LEU A 105 -6.10 8.94 5.83
C LEU A 105 -6.34 9.14 4.33
N ILE A 106 -5.29 9.04 3.53
CA ILE A 106 -5.33 9.37 2.10
C ILE A 106 -5.87 8.20 1.26
N LEU A 107 -5.53 6.96 1.56
CA LEU A 107 -5.91 5.81 0.76
C LEU A 107 -7.42 5.68 0.52
N PRO A 108 -8.31 5.86 1.52
CA PRO A 108 -9.75 5.81 1.30
C PRO A 108 -10.25 6.92 0.34
N ILE A 109 -9.65 8.10 0.37
CA ILE A 109 -9.97 9.22 -0.53
C ILE A 109 -9.70 8.81 -2.00
N LEU A 110 -8.68 7.99 -2.22
CA LEU A 110 -8.33 7.43 -3.53
C LEU A 110 -9.15 6.19 -3.91
N GLY A 111 -10.13 5.81 -3.11
CA GLY A 111 -10.94 4.61 -3.32
C GLY A 111 -10.26 3.31 -2.88
N VAL A 112 -9.19 3.38 -2.11
CA VAL A 112 -8.44 2.22 -1.60
C VAL A 112 -8.80 1.98 -0.14
N ASN A 113 -9.61 0.97 0.13
CA ASN A 113 -10.18 0.70 1.46
C ASN A 113 -9.56 -0.51 2.16
N VAL A 114 -8.48 -1.06 1.64
CA VAL A 114 -7.86 -2.31 2.15
C VAL A 114 -7.31 -2.21 3.57
N LEU A 115 -7.01 -0.99 4.04
CA LEU A 115 -6.52 -0.73 5.39
C LEU A 115 -7.62 -0.31 6.38
N ARG A 116 -8.86 -0.16 5.90
CA ARG A 116 -9.94 0.41 6.70
C ARG A 116 -10.50 -0.63 7.66
N SER A 117 -10.36 -0.37 8.96
CA SER A 117 -11.01 -1.18 9.99
C SER A 117 -12.55 -1.09 9.87
N PRO A 118 -13.29 -2.19 10.14
CA PRO A 118 -14.75 -2.16 10.19
C PRO A 118 -15.32 -1.13 11.15
N GLU A 119 -14.58 -0.80 12.22
CA GLU A 119 -15.00 0.11 13.29
C GLU A 119 -14.79 1.59 12.97
N ASN A 120 -13.97 1.92 11.98
CA ASN A 120 -13.64 3.29 11.62
C ASN A 120 -14.49 3.82 10.45
N THR A 121 -15.81 3.80 10.61
CA THR A 121 -16.70 4.62 9.80
C THR A 121 -16.69 6.07 10.32
N VAL A 122 -15.53 6.67 10.45
CA VAL A 122 -15.45 8.10 10.74
C VAL A 122 -15.81 8.84 9.46
N GLN A 123 -16.88 9.61 9.53
CA GLN A 123 -17.27 10.54 8.48
C GLN A 123 -16.08 11.44 8.12
N LEU A 124 -15.65 11.35 6.85
CA LEU A 124 -14.56 12.16 6.28
C LEU A 124 -15.02 13.60 5.95
N ASP A 125 -15.84 14.21 6.81
CA ASP A 125 -16.47 15.47 6.49
C ASP A 125 -15.52 16.68 6.46
N ASN A 126 -14.26 16.58 6.90
CA ASN A 126 -13.33 17.73 6.90
C ASN A 126 -11.84 17.34 6.92
N ALA A 127 -11.41 16.30 6.20
CA ALA A 127 -9.98 16.05 6.10
C ALA A 127 -9.31 17.08 5.16
N GLN A 128 -8.49 17.95 5.70
CA GLN A 128 -7.56 18.73 4.90
C GLN A 128 -6.63 17.77 4.17
N ILE A 129 -6.69 17.79 2.84
CA ILE A 129 -5.81 16.98 1.98
C ILE A 129 -4.40 17.54 2.15
N VAL A 130 -3.59 16.88 2.96
CA VAL A 130 -2.16 17.12 2.95
C VAL A 130 -1.63 16.43 1.68
N SER A 131 -1.07 17.24 0.76
CA SER A 131 -0.53 16.73 -0.50
C SER A 131 0.65 15.79 -0.23
N SER A 132 0.37 14.51 -0.18
CA SER A 132 1.38 13.47 -0.18
C SER A 132 1.53 12.95 -1.62
N PRO A 133 2.74 12.74 -2.14
CA PRO A 133 2.90 12.23 -3.50
C PRO A 133 2.51 10.76 -3.57
N ILE A 134 1.24 10.51 -3.79
CA ILE A 134 0.71 9.19 -4.09
C ILE A 134 0.34 9.18 -5.57
N PHE A 135 0.98 8.27 -6.31
CA PHE A 135 0.75 8.10 -7.74
C PHE A 135 -0.08 6.85 -8.00
N HIS A 136 -1.06 7.00 -8.88
CA HIS A 136 -1.85 5.88 -9.38
C HIS A 136 -1.35 5.45 -10.75
N LEU A 137 -1.00 4.17 -10.87
CA LEU A 137 -0.73 3.51 -12.14
C LEU A 137 -1.83 2.51 -12.42
N HIS A 138 -2.47 2.63 -13.57
CA HIS A 138 -3.46 1.68 -14.04
C HIS A 138 -2.85 0.76 -15.10
N LYS A 139 -3.02 -0.54 -14.93
CA LYS A 139 -2.66 -1.52 -15.95
C LYS A 139 -3.76 -1.51 -17.02
N GLN A 140 -3.39 -1.18 -18.24
CA GLN A 140 -4.25 -1.38 -19.41
C GLN A 140 -3.93 -2.71 -20.10
N LYS A 141 -4.82 -3.18 -21.00
CA LYS A 141 -4.62 -4.41 -21.76
C LYS A 141 -3.30 -4.44 -22.54
N ASP A 142 -2.82 -3.26 -22.92
CA ASP A 142 -1.64 -3.10 -23.79
C ASP A 142 -0.48 -2.34 -23.12
N GLY A 143 -0.52 -2.09 -21.79
CA GLY A 143 0.54 -1.39 -21.10
C GLY A 143 0.16 -0.83 -19.72
N ILE A 144 1.07 -0.08 -19.13
CA ILE A 144 0.87 0.63 -17.86
C ILE A 144 0.71 2.11 -18.19
N ASP A 145 -0.46 2.68 -17.86
CA ASP A 145 -0.70 4.12 -17.91
C ASP A 145 -0.39 4.75 -16.55
N ALA A 146 0.37 5.84 -16.58
CA ALA A 146 0.60 6.68 -15.41
C ALA A 146 -0.29 7.93 -15.51
N SER A 147 -1.26 8.07 -14.60
CA SER A 147 -2.03 9.30 -14.41
C SER A 147 -1.57 10.01 -13.14
N MET A 148 -1.20 11.26 -13.28
CA MET A 148 -0.93 12.15 -12.15
C MET A 148 -2.19 12.90 -11.74
#